data_57763f4358bb595d11c88db1fe8f2f50
#
_entry.id   57763f4358bb595d11c88db1fe8f2f50
#
_cell.length_a   1.000
_cell.length_b   1.000
_cell.length_c   1.000
_cell.angle_alpha   90.00
_cell.angle_beta   90.00
_cell.angle_gamma   90.00
#
_symmetry.space_group_name_H-M   'P 1'
#
loop_
_entity.id
_entity.type
_entity.pdbx_description
1 polymer ?
#
loop_
_entity_poly.entity_id
_entity_poly.type
_entity_poly.pdbx_seq_one_letter_code
_entity_poly.pdbx_strand_id
1 'polypeptide(L)'
;MGRTPDQVTHLSHSSIATFMRCPRQWAYSYLEGLRRPPGVALIKGSALDKAATFNLDQKRVTKRDLHKDDVLEVAEDAFRKDVDNNGGQSEIDWEGTNFARALDSAIGLTDIHMTYHAPLIQPREVQLEVHRLITPKGRDFVGFIDFVEEDGTLGDVKSGSRRMPAGDADTDQQASAYAWLVGEPIAFRYWRAIDTGSKKTHEVVETGRDQVAIDWFAGKAADVSAAIDAGVFPPNDQGWWCDKRWCGFYRMCHE
;
A
#
# COMPACT_ATOMS: atom_id res chain seq x y z
N MET A 1 -23.73 12.73 3.19
CA MET A 1 -23.55 13.11 4.62
C MET A 1 -22.21 12.54 5.09
N GLY A 2 -21.30 13.38 5.56
CA GLY A 2 -19.99 12.92 6.05
C GLY A 2 -20.11 12.09 7.33
N ARG A 3 -19.05 11.33 7.64
CA ARG A 3 -18.94 10.55 8.89
C ARG A 3 -18.49 11.47 10.02
N THR A 4 -18.88 11.14 11.25
CA THR A 4 -18.30 11.73 12.46
C THR A 4 -17.05 10.91 12.88
N PRO A 5 -16.13 11.47 13.70
CA PRO A 5 -14.94 10.77 14.16
C PRO A 5 -15.22 9.40 14.81
N ASP A 6 -16.30 9.27 15.58
CA ASP A 6 -16.73 8.03 16.23
C ASP A 6 -17.24 6.96 15.25
N GLN A 7 -17.61 7.33 14.05
CA GLN A 7 -18.01 6.42 12.99
C GLN A 7 -16.82 5.82 12.21
N VAL A 8 -15.59 6.28 12.48
CA VAL A 8 -14.37 5.68 11.98
C VAL A 8 -13.94 4.58 12.94
N THR A 9 -14.38 3.36 12.68
CA THR A 9 -14.19 2.23 13.59
C THR A 9 -12.81 1.57 13.49
N HIS A 10 -12.10 1.78 12.38
CA HIS A 10 -10.77 1.21 12.18
C HIS A 10 -9.83 2.19 11.48
N LEU A 11 -8.54 2.00 11.72
CA LEU A 11 -7.43 2.63 10.99
C LEU A 11 -6.58 1.56 10.30
N SER A 12 -5.79 1.99 9.33
CA SER A 12 -4.79 1.17 8.65
C SER A 12 -3.47 1.94 8.55
N HIS A 13 -2.40 1.26 8.16
CA HIS A 13 -1.13 1.91 7.87
C HIS A 13 -1.30 3.12 6.93
N SER A 14 -1.98 2.94 5.81
CA SER A 14 -2.20 4.01 4.82
C SER A 14 -3.05 5.17 5.36
N SER A 15 -4.03 4.86 6.22
CA SER A 15 -4.85 5.85 6.91
C SER A 15 -4.00 6.70 7.87
N ILE A 16 -3.17 6.07 8.71
CA ILE A 16 -2.24 6.78 9.61
C ILE A 16 -1.21 7.60 8.80
N ALA A 17 -0.64 7.03 7.75
CA ALA A 17 0.30 7.74 6.88
C ALA A 17 -0.33 8.99 6.24
N THR A 18 -1.59 8.90 5.84
CA THR A 18 -2.34 10.06 5.31
C THR A 18 -2.56 11.12 6.39
N PHE A 19 -2.94 10.71 7.60
CA PHE A 19 -3.11 11.64 8.73
C PHE A 19 -1.79 12.35 9.08
N MET A 20 -0.71 11.60 9.20
CA MET A 20 0.62 12.15 9.51
C MET A 20 1.12 13.11 8.42
N ARG A 21 0.80 12.84 7.17
CA ARG A 21 1.12 13.74 6.07
C ARG A 21 0.31 15.03 6.14
N CYS A 22 -1.00 14.95 6.30
CA CYS A 22 -1.89 16.09 6.43
C CYS A 22 -3.23 15.67 7.08
N PRO A 23 -3.48 16.01 8.36
CA PRO A 23 -4.74 15.70 9.03
C PRO A 23 -5.98 16.21 8.29
N ARG A 24 -5.91 17.41 7.68
CA ARG A 24 -7.01 17.95 6.87
C ARG A 24 -7.33 17.09 5.65
N GLN A 25 -6.30 16.59 4.95
CA GLN A 25 -6.48 15.66 3.83
C GLN A 25 -7.14 14.36 4.30
N TRP A 26 -6.75 13.87 5.47
CA TRP A 26 -7.36 12.69 6.08
C TRP A 26 -8.85 12.93 6.34
N ALA A 27 -9.22 14.06 6.94
CA ALA A 27 -10.61 14.39 7.21
C ALA A 27 -11.47 14.43 5.94
N TYR A 28 -11.00 15.10 4.89
CA TYR A 28 -11.68 15.10 3.59
C TYR A 28 -11.91 13.69 3.04
N SER A 29 -10.90 12.82 3.12
CA SER A 29 -10.98 11.46 2.56
C SER A 29 -11.83 10.52 3.41
N TYR A 30 -11.68 10.52 4.74
CA TYR A 30 -12.24 9.49 5.62
C TYR A 30 -13.50 9.93 6.37
N LEU A 31 -13.67 11.22 6.65
CA LEU A 31 -14.89 11.73 7.26
C LEU A 31 -15.88 12.25 6.21
N GLU A 32 -15.42 13.05 5.28
CA GLU A 32 -16.30 13.63 4.25
C GLU A 32 -16.52 12.69 3.06
N GLY A 33 -15.69 11.62 2.95
CA GLY A 33 -15.82 10.61 1.89
C GLY A 33 -15.43 11.12 0.51
N LEU A 34 -14.69 12.22 0.44
CA LEU A 34 -14.26 12.80 -0.82
C LEU A 34 -13.16 11.92 -1.43
N ARG A 35 -13.33 11.56 -2.69
CA ARG A 35 -12.36 10.76 -3.44
C ARG A 35 -11.69 11.60 -4.51
N ARG A 36 -10.43 11.31 -4.75
CA ARG A 36 -9.69 11.80 -5.91
C ARG A 36 -9.70 10.73 -7.00
N PRO A 37 -9.60 11.10 -8.25
CA PRO A 37 -9.27 10.14 -9.30
C PRO A 37 -8.04 9.33 -8.89
N PRO A 38 -8.04 7.99 -9.04
CA PRO A 38 -6.87 7.21 -8.78
C PRO A 38 -5.78 7.52 -9.80
N GLY A 39 -4.55 7.69 -9.34
CA GLY A 39 -3.40 7.81 -10.23
C GLY A 39 -3.07 6.46 -10.88
N VAL A 40 -2.49 6.51 -12.07
CA VAL A 40 -2.08 5.33 -12.84
C VAL A 40 -1.14 4.40 -12.06
N ALA A 41 -0.32 4.96 -11.16
CA ALA A 41 0.57 4.18 -10.31
C ALA A 41 -0.20 3.22 -9.38
N LEU A 42 -1.34 3.67 -8.83
CA LEU A 42 -2.21 2.82 -8.00
C LEU A 42 -2.81 1.67 -8.80
N ILE A 43 -3.31 1.94 -10.00
CA ILE A 43 -3.92 0.92 -10.88
C ILE A 43 -2.88 -0.16 -11.27
N LYS A 44 -1.66 0.26 -11.66
CA LYS A 44 -0.56 -0.67 -11.98
C LYS A 44 -0.15 -1.50 -10.76
N GLY A 45 -0.04 -0.86 -9.59
CA GLY A 45 0.31 -1.53 -8.34
C GLY A 45 -0.73 -2.57 -7.94
N SER A 46 -2.01 -2.24 -8.05
CA SER A 46 -3.12 -3.15 -7.75
C SER A 46 -3.16 -4.36 -8.69
N ALA A 47 -2.87 -4.16 -9.98
CA ALA A 47 -2.79 -5.25 -10.95
C ALA A 47 -1.66 -6.24 -10.61
N LEU A 48 -0.47 -5.73 -10.29
CA LEU A 48 0.67 -6.54 -9.83
C LEU A 48 0.32 -7.30 -8.54
N ASP A 49 -0.24 -6.62 -7.55
CA ASP A 49 -0.60 -7.20 -6.25
C ASP A 49 -1.59 -8.36 -6.41
N LYS A 50 -2.68 -8.17 -7.16
CA LYS A 50 -3.68 -9.21 -7.42
C LYS A 50 -3.10 -10.42 -8.15
N ALA A 51 -2.24 -10.19 -9.14
CA ALA A 51 -1.59 -11.26 -9.88
C ALA A 51 -0.57 -12.02 -9.01
N ALA A 52 0.23 -11.29 -8.22
CA ALA A 52 1.15 -11.90 -7.27
C ALA A 52 0.41 -12.72 -6.22
N THR A 53 -0.66 -12.17 -5.63
CA THR A 53 -1.53 -12.86 -4.67
C THR A 53 -2.10 -14.14 -5.26
N PHE A 54 -2.61 -14.10 -6.49
CA PHE A 54 -3.15 -15.28 -7.18
C PHE A 54 -2.11 -16.41 -7.32
N ASN A 55 -0.88 -16.07 -7.73
CA ASN A 55 0.21 -17.04 -7.82
C ASN A 55 0.63 -17.57 -6.44
N LEU A 56 0.82 -16.67 -5.46
CA LEU A 56 1.33 -17.04 -4.15
C LEU A 56 0.32 -17.86 -3.34
N ASP A 57 -0.98 -17.59 -3.44
CA ASP A 57 -2.01 -18.38 -2.75
C ASP A 57 -2.05 -19.82 -3.27
N GLN A 58 -1.97 -20.01 -4.58
CA GLN A 58 -1.85 -21.34 -5.17
C GLN A 58 -0.50 -22.00 -4.78
N LYS A 59 0.61 -21.25 -4.82
CA LYS A 59 1.94 -21.74 -4.45
C LYS A 59 2.03 -22.15 -2.98
N ARG A 60 1.33 -21.46 -2.09
CA ARG A 60 1.22 -21.84 -0.66
C ARG A 60 0.83 -23.31 -0.49
N VAL A 61 -0.10 -23.79 -1.31
CA VAL A 61 -0.60 -25.16 -1.26
C VAL A 61 0.26 -26.13 -2.08
N THR A 62 0.60 -25.78 -3.31
CA THR A 62 1.24 -26.69 -4.26
C THR A 62 2.76 -26.66 -4.22
N LYS A 63 3.34 -25.64 -3.58
CA LYS A 63 4.79 -25.35 -3.53
C LYS A 63 5.40 -25.05 -4.91
N ARG A 64 4.58 -24.73 -5.89
CA ARG A 64 5.01 -24.42 -7.27
C ARG A 64 4.32 -23.17 -7.77
N ASP A 65 5.06 -22.37 -8.53
CA ASP A 65 4.48 -21.23 -9.24
C ASP A 65 3.53 -21.71 -10.34
N LEU A 66 2.51 -20.91 -10.63
CA LEU A 66 1.66 -21.03 -11.80
C LEU A 66 2.46 -20.78 -13.09
N HIS A 67 1.89 -21.16 -14.22
CA HIS A 67 2.46 -20.75 -15.50
C HIS A 67 2.43 -19.22 -15.60
N LYS A 68 3.54 -18.65 -16.04
CA LYS A 68 3.71 -17.19 -16.05
C LYS A 68 2.62 -16.48 -16.85
N ASP A 69 2.27 -17.02 -18.03
CA ASP A 69 1.26 -16.41 -18.90
C ASP A 69 -0.11 -16.33 -18.23
N ASP A 70 -0.51 -17.33 -17.42
CA ASP A 70 -1.75 -17.31 -16.68
C ASP A 70 -1.78 -16.16 -15.65
N VAL A 71 -0.64 -15.90 -15.01
CA VAL A 71 -0.50 -14.80 -14.03
C VAL A 71 -0.47 -13.43 -14.72
N LEU A 72 0.13 -13.34 -15.90
CA LEU A 72 0.09 -12.11 -16.71
C LEU A 72 -1.33 -11.78 -17.18
N GLU A 73 -2.13 -12.78 -17.55
CA GLU A 73 -3.54 -12.61 -17.90
C GLU A 73 -4.35 -12.08 -16.70
N VAL A 74 -4.11 -12.60 -15.50
CA VAL A 74 -4.72 -12.07 -14.27
C VAL A 74 -4.36 -10.61 -14.03
N ALA A 75 -3.10 -10.22 -14.29
CA ALA A 75 -2.69 -8.81 -14.17
C ALA A 75 -3.40 -7.90 -15.17
N GLU A 76 -3.54 -8.35 -16.42
CA GLU A 76 -4.28 -7.61 -17.45
C GLU A 76 -5.75 -7.44 -17.06
N ASP A 77 -6.40 -8.52 -16.68
CA ASP A 77 -7.80 -8.50 -16.23
C ASP A 77 -8.02 -7.61 -15.01
N ALA A 78 -7.12 -7.68 -14.03
CA ALA A 78 -7.18 -6.84 -12.84
C ALA A 78 -7.02 -5.37 -13.17
N PHE A 79 -6.09 -5.02 -14.07
CA PHE A 79 -5.90 -3.66 -14.53
C PHE A 79 -7.15 -3.10 -15.21
N ARG A 80 -7.76 -3.86 -16.14
CA ARG A 80 -8.97 -3.46 -16.85
C ARG A 80 -10.14 -3.27 -15.89
N LYS A 81 -10.35 -4.23 -14.99
CA LYS A 81 -11.40 -4.15 -13.96
C LYS A 81 -11.23 -2.96 -13.03
N ASP A 82 -10.01 -2.63 -12.64
CA ASP A 82 -9.75 -1.47 -11.78
C ASP A 82 -10.05 -0.15 -12.50
N VAL A 83 -9.74 -0.03 -13.78
CA VAL A 83 -10.14 1.13 -14.59
C VAL A 83 -11.66 1.24 -14.66
N ASP A 84 -12.36 0.15 -14.97
CA ASP A 84 -13.82 0.14 -15.11
C ASP A 84 -14.52 0.45 -13.76
N ASN A 85 -14.05 -0.14 -12.66
CA ASN A 85 -14.57 0.08 -11.31
C ASN A 85 -14.39 1.53 -10.82
N ASN A 86 -13.43 2.26 -11.38
CA ASN A 86 -13.21 3.67 -11.07
C ASN A 86 -13.92 4.61 -12.05
N GLY A 87 -14.82 4.11 -12.88
CA GLY A 87 -15.65 4.93 -13.79
C GLY A 87 -15.10 5.03 -15.22
N GLY A 88 -14.11 4.20 -15.56
CA GLY A 88 -13.52 4.15 -16.90
C GLY A 88 -12.29 5.04 -17.05
N GLN A 89 -11.76 5.07 -18.27
CA GLN A 89 -10.49 5.74 -18.56
C GLN A 89 -10.50 7.26 -18.30
N SER A 90 -11.64 7.93 -18.40
CA SER A 90 -11.78 9.37 -18.14
C SER A 90 -11.60 9.74 -16.66
N GLU A 91 -11.82 8.81 -15.77
CA GLU A 91 -11.76 9.00 -14.30
C GLU A 91 -10.41 8.62 -13.70
N ILE A 92 -9.42 8.26 -14.52
CA ILE A 92 -8.06 7.93 -14.09
C ILE A 92 -7.13 9.12 -14.35
N ASP A 93 -6.31 9.46 -13.36
CA ASP A 93 -5.18 10.37 -13.58
C ASP A 93 -4.02 9.58 -14.21
N TRP A 94 -3.88 9.76 -15.52
CA TRP A 94 -2.86 9.04 -16.30
C TRP A 94 -1.45 9.60 -16.13
N GLU A 95 -1.26 10.72 -15.45
CA GLU A 95 0.07 11.30 -15.16
C GLU A 95 0.95 11.44 -16.42
N GLY A 96 0.35 11.80 -17.55
CA GLY A 96 1.03 11.98 -18.84
C GLY A 96 1.30 10.70 -19.64
N THR A 97 0.81 9.54 -19.19
CA THR A 97 0.78 8.30 -19.98
C THR A 97 -0.62 8.06 -20.58
N ASN A 98 -0.89 6.83 -21.03
CA ASN A 98 -2.20 6.43 -21.52
C ASN A 98 -2.49 4.97 -21.14
N PHE A 99 -3.74 4.55 -21.37
CA PHE A 99 -4.21 3.21 -21.03
C PHE A 99 -3.29 2.10 -21.56
N ALA A 100 -2.93 2.12 -22.84
CA ALA A 100 -2.16 1.04 -23.46
C ALA A 100 -0.75 0.94 -22.84
N ARG A 101 -0.05 2.07 -22.70
CA ARG A 101 1.29 2.08 -22.08
C ARG A 101 1.25 1.70 -20.60
N ALA A 102 0.21 2.11 -19.89
CA ALA A 102 0.06 1.75 -18.48
C ALA A 102 -0.24 0.26 -18.29
N LEU A 103 -1.06 -0.32 -19.18
CA LEU A 103 -1.32 -1.77 -19.21
C LEU A 103 -0.04 -2.55 -19.52
N ASP A 104 0.71 -2.17 -20.55
CA ASP A 104 2.00 -2.80 -20.88
C ASP A 104 3.00 -2.72 -19.71
N SER A 105 2.97 -1.59 -18.98
CA SER A 105 3.79 -1.42 -17.79
C SER A 105 3.34 -2.38 -16.66
N ALA A 106 2.03 -2.52 -16.41
CA ALA A 106 1.50 -3.42 -15.39
C ALA A 106 1.85 -4.89 -15.68
N ILE A 107 1.65 -5.33 -16.92
CA ILE A 107 2.03 -6.68 -17.39
C ILE A 107 3.54 -6.88 -17.23
N GLY A 108 4.36 -5.90 -17.64
CA GLY A 108 5.81 -6.00 -17.51
C GLY A 108 6.33 -5.99 -16.09
N LEU A 109 5.67 -5.30 -15.14
CA LEU A 109 5.97 -5.38 -13.71
C LEU A 109 5.65 -6.78 -13.15
N THR A 110 4.55 -7.37 -13.58
CA THR A 110 4.16 -8.73 -13.22
C THR A 110 5.11 -9.78 -13.80
N ASP A 111 5.57 -9.59 -15.06
CA ASP A 111 6.60 -10.46 -15.66
C ASP A 111 7.91 -10.43 -14.86
N ILE A 112 8.34 -9.25 -14.41
CA ILE A 112 9.49 -9.12 -13.51
C ILE A 112 9.26 -9.91 -12.21
N HIS A 113 8.11 -9.74 -11.58
CA HIS A 113 7.77 -10.46 -10.34
C HIS A 113 7.84 -11.98 -10.56
N MET A 114 7.19 -12.48 -11.59
CA MET A 114 7.17 -13.92 -11.89
C MET A 114 8.55 -14.48 -12.28
N THR A 115 9.39 -13.66 -12.90
CA THR A 115 10.71 -14.10 -13.36
C THR A 115 11.75 -14.09 -12.23
N TYR A 116 11.72 -13.08 -11.36
CA TYR A 116 12.83 -12.83 -10.42
C TYR A 116 12.45 -12.96 -8.96
N HIS A 117 11.18 -12.76 -8.61
CA HIS A 117 10.71 -12.78 -7.22
C HIS A 117 9.97 -14.07 -6.88
N ALA A 118 8.95 -14.40 -7.63
CA ALA A 118 8.09 -15.54 -7.34
C ALA A 118 8.87 -16.85 -7.11
N PRO A 119 9.91 -17.21 -7.91
CA PRO A 119 10.68 -18.44 -7.67
C PRO A 119 11.39 -18.49 -6.32
N LEU A 120 11.70 -17.34 -5.72
CA LEU A 120 12.42 -17.23 -4.45
C LEU A 120 11.49 -17.19 -3.23
N ILE A 121 10.23 -16.83 -3.41
CA ILE A 121 9.24 -16.70 -2.34
C ILE A 121 8.61 -18.07 -2.06
N GLN A 122 8.63 -18.52 -0.81
CA GLN A 122 7.88 -19.70 -0.36
C GLN A 122 6.87 -19.28 0.72
N PRO A 123 5.62 -19.00 0.34
CA PRO A 123 4.64 -18.47 1.26
C PRO A 123 4.07 -19.57 2.16
N ARG A 124 3.96 -19.24 3.46
CA ARG A 124 3.19 -19.99 4.45
C ARG A 124 1.76 -19.45 4.55
N GLU A 125 1.63 -18.11 4.55
CA GLU A 125 0.35 -17.40 4.55
C GLU A 125 0.34 -16.37 3.42
N VAL A 126 -0.84 -16.06 2.89
CA VAL A 126 -1.05 -15.05 1.84
C VAL A 126 -2.27 -14.21 2.19
N GLN A 127 -2.18 -12.88 2.02
CA GLN A 127 -3.22 -11.91 2.36
C GLN A 127 -3.74 -12.09 3.79
N LEU A 128 -2.77 -12.16 4.74
CA LEU A 128 -3.11 -12.37 6.15
C LEU A 128 -3.72 -11.10 6.73
N GLU A 129 -5.02 -11.16 7.05
CA GLU A 129 -5.72 -10.09 7.74
C GLU A 129 -5.43 -10.16 9.24
N VAL A 130 -4.93 -9.07 9.81
CA VAL A 130 -4.58 -8.98 11.23
C VAL A 130 -5.24 -7.74 11.83
N HIS A 131 -5.80 -7.92 13.03
CA HIS A 131 -6.47 -6.88 13.80
C HIS A 131 -5.80 -6.67 15.14
N ARG A 132 -5.69 -5.40 15.56
CA ARG A 132 -5.23 -5.04 16.90
C ARG A 132 -5.93 -3.78 17.38
N LEU A 133 -6.42 -3.79 18.61
CA LEU A 133 -6.99 -2.59 19.21
C LEU A 133 -5.88 -1.56 19.51
N ILE A 134 -6.11 -0.32 19.08
CA ILE A 134 -5.21 0.79 19.36
C ILE A 134 -5.31 1.17 20.84
N THR A 135 -6.53 1.21 21.39
CA THR A 135 -6.80 1.43 22.81
C THR A 135 -7.96 0.52 23.25
N PRO A 136 -8.12 0.23 24.57
CA PRO A 136 -9.19 -0.65 25.06
C PRO A 136 -10.63 -0.19 24.71
N LYS A 137 -10.81 1.08 24.38
CA LYS A 137 -12.10 1.67 23.94
C LYS A 137 -11.99 2.34 22.58
N GLY A 138 -10.86 2.15 21.92
CA GLY A 138 -10.51 2.86 20.69
C GLY A 138 -10.86 2.08 19.45
N ARG A 139 -10.27 2.57 18.37
CA ARG A 139 -10.43 2.01 17.05
C ARG A 139 -9.64 0.72 16.90
N ASP A 140 -10.15 -0.14 16.07
CA ASP A 140 -9.39 -1.27 15.58
C ASP A 140 -8.32 -0.78 14.58
N PHE A 141 -7.17 -1.43 14.55
CA PHE A 141 -6.18 -1.27 13.49
C PHE A 141 -6.18 -2.53 12.66
N VAL A 142 -6.38 -2.37 11.36
CA VAL A 142 -6.46 -3.48 10.40
C VAL A 142 -5.30 -3.40 9.44
N GLY A 143 -4.62 -4.51 9.25
CA GLY A 143 -3.58 -4.67 8.25
C GLY A 143 -3.74 -5.94 7.47
N PHE A 144 -3.38 -5.88 6.19
CA PHE A 144 -3.29 -7.03 5.31
C PHE A 144 -1.82 -7.22 4.97
N ILE A 145 -1.24 -8.31 5.44
CA ILE A 145 0.15 -8.69 5.12
C ILE A 145 0.09 -9.49 3.84
N ASP A 146 0.80 -9.05 2.80
CA ASP A 146 0.71 -9.67 1.47
C ASP A 146 1.04 -11.17 1.57
N PHE A 147 2.12 -11.51 2.25
CA PHE A 147 2.43 -12.91 2.60
C PHE A 147 3.41 -13.02 3.76
N VAL A 148 3.43 -14.20 4.36
CA VAL A 148 4.43 -14.63 5.35
C VAL A 148 5.18 -15.81 4.77
N GLU A 149 6.50 -15.72 4.73
CA GLU A 149 7.37 -16.81 4.24
C GLU A 149 7.47 -17.96 5.25
N GLU A 150 7.97 -19.14 4.83
CA GLU A 150 8.12 -20.30 5.72
C GLU A 150 9.08 -20.02 6.89
N ASP A 151 10.07 -19.15 6.72
CA ASP A 151 11.01 -18.72 7.76
C ASP A 151 10.41 -17.66 8.72
N GLY A 152 9.16 -17.24 8.50
CA GLY A 152 8.47 -16.23 9.30
C GLY A 152 8.69 -14.79 8.83
N THR A 153 9.52 -14.57 7.83
CA THR A 153 9.72 -13.23 7.26
C THR A 153 8.43 -12.72 6.61
N LEU A 154 8.05 -11.49 6.92
CA LEU A 154 6.92 -10.84 6.27
C LEU A 154 7.37 -10.28 4.91
N GLY A 155 6.57 -10.49 3.90
CA GLY A 155 6.84 -10.02 2.55
C GLY A 155 5.77 -9.08 2.02
N ASP A 156 6.19 -8.16 1.16
CA ASP A 156 5.32 -7.20 0.52
C ASP A 156 5.77 -6.96 -0.93
N VAL A 157 4.83 -7.04 -1.87
CA VAL A 157 5.08 -6.87 -3.31
C VAL A 157 4.80 -5.43 -3.71
N LYS A 158 5.80 -4.74 -4.22
CA LYS A 158 5.68 -3.33 -4.61
C LYS A 158 6.04 -3.09 -6.06
N SER A 159 5.26 -2.24 -6.70
CA SER A 159 5.64 -1.60 -7.96
C SER A 159 6.36 -0.28 -7.68
N GLY A 160 7.23 0.13 -8.58
CA GLY A 160 7.92 1.41 -8.46
C GLY A 160 8.45 1.94 -9.79
N SER A 161 8.74 3.24 -9.83
CA SER A 161 9.41 3.90 -10.96
C SER A 161 10.91 4.09 -10.73
N ARG A 162 11.40 3.81 -9.53
CA ARG A 162 12.82 3.92 -9.15
C ARG A 162 13.15 2.94 -8.02
N ARG A 163 14.43 2.70 -7.82
CA ARG A 163 14.92 1.95 -6.67
C ARG A 163 14.58 2.65 -5.36
N MET A 164 14.44 1.87 -4.30
CA MET A 164 14.30 2.41 -2.95
C MET A 164 15.62 3.08 -2.54
N PRO A 165 15.61 4.33 -2.08
CA PRO A 165 16.81 4.94 -1.52
C PRO A 165 17.33 4.16 -0.31
N ALA A 166 18.64 4.21 -0.10
CA ALA A 166 19.26 3.57 1.06
C ALA A 166 18.69 4.13 2.37
N GLY A 167 18.32 3.25 3.28
CA GLY A 167 17.73 3.61 4.58
C GLY A 167 16.22 3.88 4.58
N ASP A 168 15.57 4.04 3.42
CA ASP A 168 14.11 4.27 3.38
C ASP A 168 13.35 3.08 3.97
N ALA A 169 13.80 1.85 3.72
CA ALA A 169 13.19 0.65 4.29
C ALA A 169 13.25 0.63 5.82
N ASP A 170 14.32 1.15 6.42
CA ASP A 170 14.53 1.15 7.87
C ASP A 170 13.60 2.12 8.60
N THR A 171 13.11 3.13 7.88
CA THR A 171 12.19 4.14 8.41
C THR A 171 10.76 3.98 7.91
N ASP A 172 10.49 3.00 7.04
CA ASP A 172 9.17 2.77 6.49
C ASP A 172 8.17 2.37 7.58
N GLN A 173 7.04 3.09 7.60
CA GLN A 173 6.01 2.90 8.63
C GLN A 173 5.20 1.62 8.43
N GLN A 174 5.13 1.07 7.22
CA GLN A 174 4.37 -0.15 6.95
C GLN A 174 4.97 -1.34 7.68
N ALA A 175 6.29 -1.51 7.61
CA ALA A 175 6.97 -2.58 8.34
C ALA A 175 6.79 -2.43 9.86
N SER A 176 6.84 -1.20 10.40
CA SER A 176 6.58 -0.95 11.82
C SER A 176 5.13 -1.22 12.23
N ALA A 177 4.18 -0.90 11.35
CA ALA A 177 2.77 -1.22 11.55
C ALA A 177 2.53 -2.73 11.61
N TYR A 178 3.17 -3.48 10.72
CA TYR A 178 3.02 -4.94 10.68
C TYR A 178 3.71 -5.61 11.87
N ALA A 179 4.90 -5.15 12.29
CA ALA A 179 5.52 -5.62 13.51
C ALA A 179 4.64 -5.41 14.74
N TRP A 180 4.03 -4.22 14.84
CA TRP A 180 3.09 -3.94 15.92
C TRP A 180 1.82 -4.82 15.83
N LEU A 181 1.25 -5.05 14.64
CA LEU A 181 0.11 -5.94 14.45
C LEU A 181 0.42 -7.38 14.90
N VAL A 182 1.55 -7.92 14.49
CA VAL A 182 2.01 -9.27 14.85
C VAL A 182 2.36 -9.34 16.34
N GLY A 183 2.87 -8.24 16.91
CA GLY A 183 3.15 -8.09 18.34
C GLY A 183 4.54 -8.59 18.77
N GLU A 184 5.43 -8.80 17.81
CA GLU A 184 6.80 -9.24 18.04
C GLU A 184 7.76 -8.64 16.99
N PRO A 185 9.07 -8.63 17.25
CA PRO A 185 10.08 -8.24 16.26
C PRO A 185 9.98 -9.09 14.99
N ILE A 186 10.14 -8.44 13.84
CA ILE A 186 10.02 -9.09 12.53
C ILE A 186 11.24 -8.86 11.65
N ALA A 187 11.50 -9.81 10.73
CA ALA A 187 12.19 -9.56 9.47
C ALA A 187 11.14 -9.21 8.41
N PHE A 188 11.49 -8.30 7.50
CA PHE A 188 10.60 -7.81 6.47
C PHE A 188 11.32 -7.66 5.14
N ARG A 189 10.68 -8.07 4.03
CA ARG A 189 11.21 -7.97 2.67
C ARG A 189 10.24 -7.24 1.76
N TYR A 190 10.76 -6.21 1.07
CA TYR A 190 10.10 -5.59 -0.07
C TYR A 190 10.58 -6.25 -1.35
N TRP A 191 9.66 -6.86 -2.08
CA TRP A 191 9.89 -7.46 -3.39
C TRP A 191 9.45 -6.48 -4.47
N ARG A 192 10.39 -5.73 -5.02
CA ARG A 192 10.07 -4.56 -5.82
C ARG A 192 10.31 -4.79 -7.31
N ALA A 193 9.22 -4.75 -8.09
CA ALA A 193 9.27 -4.65 -9.54
C ALA A 193 9.30 -3.18 -9.96
N ILE A 194 10.23 -2.81 -10.82
CA ILE A 194 10.54 -1.40 -11.13
C ILE A 194 10.45 -1.18 -12.64
N ASP A 195 9.65 -0.19 -13.05
CA ASP A 195 9.59 0.29 -14.41
C ASP A 195 9.95 1.78 -14.45
N THR A 196 11.16 2.09 -14.94
CA THR A 196 11.65 3.46 -15.10
C THR A 196 11.16 4.15 -16.37
N GLY A 197 10.32 3.47 -17.15
CA GLY A 197 9.90 3.89 -18.49
C GLY A 197 10.90 3.48 -19.60
N SER A 198 12.19 3.53 -19.32
CA SER A 198 13.24 3.09 -20.27
C SER A 198 13.76 1.69 -19.99
N LYS A 199 13.66 1.23 -18.75
CA LYS A 199 14.18 -0.06 -18.30
C LYS A 199 13.28 -0.64 -17.22
N LYS A 200 13.00 -1.94 -17.34
CA LYS A 200 12.38 -2.73 -16.28
C LYS A 200 13.47 -3.48 -15.50
N THR A 201 13.36 -3.51 -14.19
CA THR A 201 14.32 -4.14 -13.28
C THR A 201 13.66 -4.54 -11.98
N HIS A 202 14.38 -5.17 -11.09
CA HIS A 202 13.90 -5.59 -9.78
C HIS A 202 14.90 -5.27 -8.67
N GLU A 203 14.42 -5.32 -7.45
CA GLU A 203 15.25 -5.34 -6.24
C GLU A 203 14.49 -6.06 -5.11
N VAL A 204 15.26 -6.60 -4.17
CA VAL A 204 14.76 -7.09 -2.89
C VAL A 204 15.43 -6.23 -1.82
N VAL A 205 14.62 -5.62 -0.95
CA VAL A 205 15.13 -4.77 0.12
C VAL A 205 14.70 -5.38 1.44
N GLU A 206 15.68 -5.75 2.26
CA GLU A 206 15.46 -6.35 3.57
C GLU A 206 15.55 -5.28 4.65
N THR A 207 14.72 -5.40 5.66
CA THR A 207 14.75 -4.60 6.88
C THR A 207 14.19 -5.42 8.04
N GLY A 208 14.24 -4.88 9.25
CA GLY A 208 13.64 -5.49 10.42
C GLY A 208 13.03 -4.44 11.34
N ARG A 209 12.22 -4.91 12.28
CA ARG A 209 11.68 -4.07 13.35
C ARG A 209 11.87 -4.77 14.69
N ASP A 210 12.47 -4.03 15.60
CA ASP A 210 12.65 -4.43 17.00
C ASP A 210 11.49 -3.91 17.89
N GLN A 211 11.58 -4.18 19.17
CA GLN A 211 10.58 -3.73 20.15
C GLN A 211 10.47 -2.21 20.21
N VAL A 212 11.56 -1.48 19.98
CA VAL A 212 11.55 0.00 20.00
C VAL A 212 10.70 0.54 18.85
N ALA A 213 10.82 -0.04 17.66
CA ALA A 213 10.01 0.34 16.49
C ALA A 213 8.52 0.00 16.70
N ILE A 214 8.22 -1.12 17.36
CA ILE A 214 6.86 -1.53 17.73
C ILE A 214 6.24 -0.52 18.68
N ASP A 215 6.92 -0.19 19.77
CA ASP A 215 6.44 0.73 20.80
C ASP A 215 6.26 2.15 20.23
N TRP A 216 7.19 2.59 19.37
CA TRP A 216 7.09 3.84 18.66
C TRP A 216 5.85 3.91 17.77
N PHE A 217 5.56 2.85 17.01
CA PHE A 217 4.38 2.81 16.16
C PHE A 217 3.09 2.76 16.98
N ALA A 218 3.06 2.00 18.09
CA ALA A 218 1.94 1.94 19.01
C ALA A 218 1.57 3.33 19.55
N GLY A 219 2.57 4.10 20.02
CA GLY A 219 2.39 5.49 20.46
C GLY A 219 1.81 6.37 19.36
N LYS A 220 2.38 6.31 18.15
CA LYS A 220 1.90 7.06 16.99
C LYS A 220 0.44 6.72 16.64
N ALA A 221 0.07 5.44 16.64
CA ALA A 221 -1.30 5.02 16.36
C ALA A 221 -2.28 5.53 17.43
N ALA A 222 -1.88 5.52 18.69
CA ALA A 222 -2.67 6.05 19.79
C ALA A 222 -2.87 7.57 19.69
N ASP A 223 -1.81 8.32 19.38
CA ASP A 223 -1.87 9.79 19.23
C ASP A 223 -2.75 10.19 18.04
N VAL A 224 -2.63 9.50 16.90
CA VAL A 224 -3.51 9.73 15.75
C VAL A 224 -4.95 9.42 16.08
N SER A 225 -5.22 8.32 16.77
CA SER A 225 -6.58 7.98 17.21
C SER A 225 -7.17 9.03 18.13
N ALA A 226 -6.39 9.51 19.11
CA ALA A 226 -6.81 10.56 20.04
C ALA A 226 -7.07 11.90 19.34
N ALA A 227 -6.23 12.28 18.37
CA ALA A 227 -6.43 13.49 17.58
C ALA A 227 -7.71 13.42 16.72
N ILE A 228 -8.01 12.25 16.16
CA ILE A 228 -9.25 12.01 15.42
C ILE A 228 -10.45 12.15 16.36
N ASP A 229 -10.42 11.54 17.55
CA ASP A 229 -11.51 11.65 18.55
C ASP A 229 -11.75 13.09 19.02
N ALA A 230 -10.67 13.85 19.14
CA ALA A 230 -10.75 15.27 19.50
C ALA A 230 -11.19 16.19 18.34
N GLY A 231 -11.38 15.67 17.13
CA GLY A 231 -11.73 16.46 15.94
C GLY A 231 -10.61 17.39 15.47
N VAL A 232 -9.34 17.05 15.73
CA VAL A 232 -8.20 17.92 15.44
C VAL A 232 -7.60 17.57 14.07
N PHE A 233 -7.91 18.41 13.06
CA PHE A 233 -7.49 18.17 11.66
C PHE A 233 -6.82 19.44 11.06
N PRO A 234 -5.69 19.91 11.58
CA PRO A 234 -5.00 21.05 11.00
C PRO A 234 -4.48 20.72 9.60
N PRO A 235 -4.47 21.69 8.66
CA PRO A 235 -3.75 21.52 7.40
C PRO A 235 -2.25 21.47 7.69
N ASN A 236 -1.52 20.71 6.85
CA ASN A 236 -0.06 20.70 6.86
C ASN A 236 0.43 21.17 5.50
N ASP A 237 0.82 22.45 5.43
CA ASP A 237 1.28 23.14 4.23
C ASP A 237 2.80 23.16 4.08
N GLN A 238 3.54 22.53 5.00
CA GLN A 238 5.01 22.59 5.06
C GLN A 238 5.72 21.57 4.16
N GLY A 239 5.00 20.81 3.36
CA GLY A 239 5.58 19.79 2.50
C GLY A 239 5.24 19.96 1.02
N TRP A 240 6.04 19.34 0.15
CA TRP A 240 5.86 19.34 -1.30
C TRP A 240 4.49 18.79 -1.74
N TRP A 241 3.85 17.99 -0.89
CA TRP A 241 2.51 17.44 -1.13
C TRP A 241 1.40 18.49 -1.06
N CYS A 242 1.63 19.64 -0.40
CA CYS A 242 0.67 20.73 -0.33
C CYS A 242 0.84 21.67 -1.53
N ASP A 243 0.56 21.16 -2.70
CA ASP A 243 0.61 21.88 -3.97
C ASP A 243 -0.56 21.41 -4.84
N LYS A 244 -1.09 22.31 -5.69
CA LYS A 244 -2.25 22.04 -6.57
C LYS A 244 -2.05 20.87 -7.54
N ARG A 245 -0.80 20.47 -7.80
CA ARG A 245 -0.46 19.31 -8.65
C ARG A 245 -0.58 18.00 -7.91
N TRP A 246 -0.34 18.02 -6.58
CA TRP A 246 -0.21 16.81 -5.78
C TRP A 246 -1.36 16.61 -4.79
N CYS A 247 -1.94 17.71 -4.27
CA CYS A 247 -3.05 17.65 -3.35
C CYS A 247 -4.37 17.86 -4.08
N GLY A 248 -5.13 16.79 -4.29
CA GLY A 248 -6.46 16.88 -4.93
C GLY A 248 -7.48 17.71 -4.16
N PHE A 249 -7.17 18.12 -2.93
CA PHE A 249 -8.02 18.98 -2.09
C PHE A 249 -7.46 20.40 -1.93
N TYR A 250 -6.42 20.75 -2.70
CA TYR A 250 -5.72 22.02 -2.57
C TYR A 250 -6.68 23.21 -2.64
N ARG A 251 -7.56 23.24 -3.66
CA ARG A 251 -8.53 24.31 -3.84
C ARG A 251 -9.50 24.45 -2.67
N MET A 252 -10.02 23.34 -2.19
CA MET A 252 -10.96 23.33 -1.05
C MET A 252 -10.31 23.85 0.24
N CYS A 253 -8.99 23.76 0.33
CA CYS A 253 -8.24 24.16 1.51
C CYS A 253 -7.78 25.62 1.47
N HIS A 254 -7.59 26.19 0.27
CA HIS A 254 -6.96 27.50 0.05
C HIS A 254 -7.88 28.51 -0.65
N GLU A 255 -9.01 28.11 -1.19
CA GLU A 255 -10.04 28.93 -1.84
C GLU A 255 -11.36 28.88 -1.07
#